data_ffea1dd6d97ff1ca781a5294715e81a7
#
_entry.id   ffea1dd6d97ff1ca781a5294715e81a7
#
_cell.length_a   1.000
_cell.length_b   1.000
_cell.length_c   1.000
_cell.angle_alpha   90.00
_cell.angle_beta   90.00
_cell.angle_gamma   90.00
#
_symmetry.space_group_name_H-M   'P 1'
#
loop_
_entity.id
_entity.type
_entity.pdbx_description
1 polymer ?
#
loop_
_entity_poly.entity_id
_entity_poly.type
_entity_poly.pdbx_seq_one_letter_code
_entity_poly.pdbx_strand_id
1 'polypeptide(L)'
;QQQTGKVNQRNQKLFLRNQNMSICIPFIHSIKGYALYWDNYSPTTFLDNPQETSFDSEVGDCADYYFIYGGNADGVIARVRDLTGQAPLYPLWTLGFWQCRERYKSPDELCEVVDKYRELKVPLDGIIQDWQYWGCNENWNSMKFQNPRYINKMGDPEYMKFLPNGEDKNADYGTPRIKSPKEMIDYVHKQNAHIMISVWASFGPWTEMYQKMDSLKALLHFETWPPKAGVKPYDPYNPVARDIYWEAMKKNIFDLGMDAWWLDSTEPDHMDIKDQDFNTQTYLGSFRRVHNAFPLMSNK
;
A
#
# COMPACT_ATOMS: atom_id res chain seq x y z
N GLN A 1 7.39 15.41 2.53
CA GLN A 1 6.70 16.69 2.78
C GLN A 1 6.09 17.18 1.48
N GLN A 2 4.79 17.43 1.48
CA GLN A 2 4.16 18.17 0.40
C GLN A 2 4.75 19.57 0.34
N GLN A 3 5.52 19.83 -0.69
CA GLN A 3 5.99 21.18 -0.96
C GLN A 3 5.06 21.85 -1.94
N THR A 4 4.11 22.60 -1.42
CA THR A 4 3.31 23.49 -2.24
C THR A 4 4.17 24.65 -2.71
N GLY A 5 4.63 24.59 -3.96
CA GLY A 5 5.21 25.72 -4.68
C GLY A 5 6.67 26.07 -4.40
N LYS A 6 7.39 25.29 -3.58
CA LYS A 6 8.84 25.47 -3.41
C LYS A 6 9.57 24.15 -3.66
N VAL A 7 10.35 24.09 -4.71
CA VAL A 7 11.29 22.99 -5.02
C VAL A 7 12.73 23.30 -4.55
N ASN A 8 12.94 24.38 -3.79
CA ASN A 8 14.26 24.77 -3.32
C ASN A 8 14.47 24.35 -1.86
N GLN A 9 15.45 23.47 -1.64
CA GLN A 9 15.80 22.93 -0.33
C GLN A 9 16.91 23.72 0.40
N ARG A 10 17.29 24.90 -0.11
CA ARG A 10 18.28 25.76 0.55
C ARG A 10 17.77 26.30 1.87
N ASN A 11 18.63 26.30 2.90
CA ASN A 11 18.32 26.74 4.26
C ASN A 11 17.13 25.96 4.87
N GLN A 12 17.10 24.63 4.67
CA GLN A 12 16.07 23.75 5.19
C GLN A 12 16.66 22.71 6.16
N LYS A 13 15.88 22.38 7.19
CA LYS A 13 16.07 21.18 7.99
C LYS A 13 14.87 20.28 7.80
N LEU A 14 15.09 19.08 7.27
CA LEU A 14 14.03 18.12 6.94
C LEU A 14 14.31 16.78 7.62
N PHE A 15 13.29 16.20 8.23
CA PHE A 15 13.37 14.84 8.74
C PHE A 15 12.75 13.90 7.71
N LEU A 16 13.59 13.05 7.13
CA LEU A 16 13.25 12.15 6.04
C LEU A 16 12.83 10.81 6.64
N ARG A 17 11.51 10.65 6.79
CA ARG A 17 10.87 9.43 7.26
C ARG A 17 9.60 9.19 6.46
N ASN A 18 9.46 8.00 5.90
CA ASN A 18 8.22 7.55 5.28
C ASN A 18 7.18 7.29 6.37
N GLN A 19 6.00 7.85 6.22
CA GLN A 19 4.86 7.63 7.11
C GLN A 19 3.59 8.00 6.37
N ASN A 20 2.44 7.69 6.94
CA ASN A 20 1.17 8.15 6.39
C ASN A 20 1.21 9.67 6.12
N MET A 21 0.77 10.10 4.94
CA MET A 21 0.80 11.48 4.45
C MET A 21 2.20 12.06 4.15
N SER A 22 3.28 11.28 4.26
CA SER A 22 4.62 11.79 4.02
C SER A 22 5.51 10.77 3.30
N ILE A 23 6.01 11.15 2.14
CA ILE A 23 6.99 10.38 1.38
C ILE A 23 8.32 11.12 1.42
N CYS A 24 9.43 10.39 1.60
CA CYS A 24 10.76 10.95 1.50
C CYS A 24 11.63 10.14 0.53
N ILE A 25 12.41 10.87 -0.25
CA ILE A 25 13.46 10.33 -1.11
C ILE A 25 14.73 11.13 -0.79
N PRO A 26 15.81 10.49 -0.30
CA PRO A 26 17.03 11.18 0.08
C PRO A 26 17.90 11.52 -1.15
N PHE A 27 17.33 12.32 -2.03
CA PHE A 27 17.91 12.70 -3.32
C PHE A 27 17.89 14.21 -3.50
N ILE A 28 19.06 14.80 -3.72
CA ILE A 28 19.21 16.22 -4.01
C ILE A 28 19.64 16.39 -5.46
N HIS A 29 18.92 17.22 -6.18
CA HIS A 29 19.25 17.60 -7.56
C HIS A 29 19.67 19.07 -7.60
N SER A 30 20.84 19.32 -8.16
CA SER A 30 21.38 20.66 -8.37
C SER A 30 21.07 21.16 -9.79
N ILE A 31 20.69 22.44 -9.90
CA ILE A 31 20.57 23.13 -11.21
C ILE A 31 21.89 23.17 -12.00
N LYS A 32 23.01 22.82 -11.36
CA LYS A 32 24.33 22.71 -12.01
C LYS A 32 24.54 21.38 -12.75
N GLY A 33 23.48 20.56 -12.90
CA GLY A 33 23.52 19.33 -13.68
C GLY A 33 24.13 18.14 -12.96
N TYR A 34 24.07 18.09 -11.62
CA TYR A 34 24.45 16.93 -10.83
C TYR A 34 23.42 16.65 -9.74
N ALA A 35 23.46 15.45 -9.19
CA ALA A 35 22.68 15.06 -8.04
C ALA A 35 23.51 14.25 -7.04
N LEU A 36 23.00 14.16 -5.82
CA LEU A 36 23.49 13.26 -4.79
C LEU A 36 22.31 12.43 -4.29
N TYR A 37 22.46 11.12 -4.36
CA TYR A 37 21.54 10.15 -3.76
C TYR A 37 22.20 9.52 -2.55
N TRP A 38 21.61 9.73 -1.38
CA TRP A 38 22.04 9.15 -0.11
C TRP A 38 21.36 7.82 0.10
N ASP A 39 22.08 6.71 -0.05
CA ASP A 39 21.54 5.37 -0.01
C ASP A 39 21.56 4.80 1.41
N ASN A 40 20.67 5.32 2.25
CA ASN A 40 20.47 4.85 3.61
C ASN A 40 18.96 4.74 3.90
N TYR A 41 18.53 3.62 4.45
CA TYR A 41 17.12 3.28 4.67
C TYR A 41 16.58 3.67 6.05
N SER A 42 17.44 4.19 6.91
CA SER A 42 17.07 4.71 8.23
C SER A 42 16.43 6.09 8.12
N PRO A 43 15.58 6.50 9.09
CA PRO A 43 15.19 7.89 9.23
C PRO A 43 16.43 8.80 9.22
N THR A 44 16.39 9.87 8.45
CA THR A 44 17.56 10.71 8.15
C THR A 44 17.20 12.18 8.27
N THR A 45 18.02 12.97 8.96
CA THR A 45 17.92 14.42 8.93
C THR A 45 18.73 14.96 7.76
N PHE A 46 18.09 15.70 6.86
CA PHE A 46 18.75 16.56 5.90
C PHE A 46 18.84 17.97 6.47
N LEU A 47 20.02 18.56 6.44
CA LEU A 47 20.25 19.93 6.83
C LEU A 47 20.98 20.66 5.71
N ASP A 48 20.52 21.86 5.37
CA ASP A 48 21.25 22.81 4.56
C ASP A 48 21.19 24.18 5.23
N ASN A 49 22.35 24.77 5.47
CA ASN A 49 22.53 26.12 6.01
C ASN A 49 23.81 26.72 5.46
N PRO A 50 24.18 27.99 5.78
CA PRO A 50 25.41 28.61 5.28
C PRO A 50 26.70 27.91 5.69
N GLN A 51 26.68 27.10 6.75
CA GLN A 51 27.86 26.43 7.30
C GLN A 51 28.04 25.02 6.72
N GLU A 52 26.92 24.31 6.46
CA GLU A 52 26.99 22.91 6.03
C GLU A 52 25.80 22.49 5.19
N THR A 53 25.98 21.42 4.41
CA THR A 53 24.93 20.60 3.83
C THR A 53 25.22 19.17 4.23
N SER A 54 24.32 18.55 4.98
CA SER A 54 24.54 17.22 5.57
C SER A 54 23.33 16.31 5.51
N PHE A 55 23.61 15.00 5.52
CA PHE A 55 22.67 13.93 5.84
C PHE A 55 23.14 13.26 7.13
N ASP A 56 22.23 13.16 8.09
CA ASP A 56 22.47 12.52 9.38
C ASP A 56 21.43 11.42 9.58
N SER A 57 21.84 10.16 9.37
CA SER A 57 21.00 8.97 9.49
C SER A 57 21.08 8.40 10.89
N GLU A 58 19.92 7.98 11.45
CA GLU A 58 19.86 7.42 12.81
C GLU A 58 20.63 6.10 12.94
N VAL A 59 20.71 5.31 11.85
CA VAL A 59 21.44 4.04 11.81
C VAL A 59 22.16 3.90 10.47
N GLY A 60 23.40 3.46 10.49
CA GLY A 60 24.19 3.15 9.29
C GLY A 60 25.48 2.43 9.66
N ASP A 61 25.96 1.55 8.78
CA ASP A 61 27.26 0.89 8.92
C ASP A 61 28.35 1.69 8.22
N CYS A 62 27.97 2.46 7.19
CA CYS A 62 28.86 3.30 6.39
C CYS A 62 28.08 4.47 5.78
N ALA A 63 28.80 5.42 5.21
CA ALA A 63 28.24 6.43 4.33
C ALA A 63 28.19 5.84 2.92
N ASP A 64 26.99 5.49 2.45
CA ASP A 64 26.74 5.02 1.09
C ASP A 64 25.99 6.09 0.31
N TYR A 65 26.55 6.52 -0.82
CA TYR A 65 25.94 7.55 -1.64
C TYR A 65 26.41 7.48 -3.09
N TYR A 66 25.58 8.01 -3.98
CA TYR A 66 25.88 8.14 -5.40
C TYR A 66 25.98 9.63 -5.78
N PHE A 67 27.14 10.02 -6.31
CA PHE A 67 27.28 11.29 -7.01
C PHE A 67 26.96 11.09 -8.48
N ILE A 68 25.92 11.76 -8.97
CA ILE A 68 25.36 11.55 -10.30
C ILE A 68 25.57 12.82 -11.12
N TYR A 69 26.42 12.72 -12.15
CA TYR A 69 26.66 13.83 -13.07
C TYR A 69 25.96 13.60 -14.41
N GLY A 70 25.13 14.54 -14.82
CA GLY A 70 24.38 14.50 -16.07
C GLY A 70 24.56 15.73 -16.96
N GLY A 71 25.26 16.77 -16.45
CA GLY A 71 25.49 18.03 -17.17
C GLY A 71 24.28 18.96 -17.19
N ASN A 72 23.04 18.41 -17.18
CA ASN A 72 21.77 19.13 -17.07
C ASN A 72 20.73 18.22 -16.36
N ALA A 73 19.51 18.72 -16.16
CA ALA A 73 18.45 18.01 -15.46
C ALA A 73 18.09 16.69 -16.15
N ASP A 74 17.90 16.68 -17.45
CA ASP A 74 17.53 15.48 -18.22
C ASP A 74 18.64 14.44 -18.15
N GLY A 75 19.90 14.87 -18.26
CA GLY A 75 21.05 13.98 -18.12
C GLY A 75 21.17 13.38 -16.72
N VAL A 76 20.87 14.13 -15.66
CA VAL A 76 20.82 13.60 -14.28
C VAL A 76 19.75 12.52 -14.17
N ILE A 77 18.52 12.76 -14.66
CA ILE A 77 17.42 11.79 -14.62
C ILE A 77 17.78 10.54 -15.44
N ALA A 78 18.40 10.70 -16.61
CA ALA A 78 18.87 9.56 -17.39
C ALA A 78 19.86 8.68 -16.59
N ARG A 79 20.82 9.27 -15.88
CA ARG A 79 21.78 8.55 -15.03
C ARG A 79 21.13 7.89 -13.80
N VAL A 80 20.12 8.52 -13.20
CA VAL A 80 19.33 7.89 -12.15
C VAL A 80 18.67 6.62 -12.69
N ARG A 81 18.15 6.66 -13.91
CA ARG A 81 17.52 5.49 -14.55
C ARG A 81 18.53 4.39 -14.93
N ASP A 82 19.77 4.76 -15.23
CA ASP A 82 20.85 3.76 -15.39
C ASP A 82 21.12 3.03 -14.06
N LEU A 83 20.99 3.72 -12.94
CA LEU A 83 21.19 3.16 -11.60
C LEU A 83 19.97 2.34 -11.09
N THR A 84 18.76 2.85 -11.28
CA THR A 84 17.52 2.30 -10.70
C THR A 84 16.71 1.43 -11.65
N GLY A 85 17.06 1.40 -12.91
CA GLY A 85 16.30 0.75 -13.97
C GLY A 85 15.28 1.67 -14.63
N GLN A 86 14.75 1.22 -15.76
CA GLN A 86 13.74 1.95 -16.52
C GLN A 86 12.34 1.66 -15.98
N ALA A 87 11.49 2.68 -15.91
CA ALA A 87 10.09 2.47 -15.63
C ALA A 87 9.40 1.72 -16.79
N PRO A 88 8.55 0.73 -16.50
CA PRO A 88 7.78 0.05 -17.54
C PRO A 88 6.76 1.01 -18.18
N LEU A 89 6.42 0.72 -19.44
CA LEU A 89 5.30 1.40 -20.09
C LEU A 89 4.00 0.75 -19.60
N TYR A 90 3.16 1.55 -18.95
CA TYR A 90 1.86 1.07 -18.47
C TYR A 90 0.84 0.94 -19.61
N PRO A 91 -0.12 0.01 -19.52
CA PRO A 91 -1.27 -0.04 -20.43
C PRO A 91 -2.06 1.28 -20.43
N LEU A 92 -2.61 1.65 -21.58
CA LEU A 92 -3.28 2.95 -21.73
C LEU A 92 -4.44 3.16 -20.76
N TRP A 93 -5.21 2.10 -20.47
CA TRP A 93 -6.35 2.15 -19.54
C TRP A 93 -5.96 2.54 -18.11
N THR A 94 -4.71 2.33 -17.69
CA THR A 94 -4.24 2.75 -16.36
C THR A 94 -4.16 4.27 -16.21
N LEU A 95 -4.06 5.00 -17.34
CA LEU A 95 -4.02 6.46 -17.39
C LEU A 95 -5.41 7.08 -17.53
N GLY A 96 -6.46 6.26 -17.61
CA GLY A 96 -7.84 6.69 -17.72
C GLY A 96 -8.49 7.08 -16.40
N PHE A 97 -9.81 7.17 -16.41
CA PHE A 97 -10.56 7.52 -15.21
C PHE A 97 -10.90 6.29 -14.36
N TRP A 98 -10.53 6.36 -13.09
CA TRP A 98 -10.80 5.33 -12.08
C TRP A 98 -11.77 5.85 -11.03
N GLN A 99 -12.93 5.20 -10.94
CA GLN A 99 -13.91 5.52 -9.89
C GLN A 99 -13.57 4.78 -8.61
N CYS A 100 -13.38 5.53 -7.54
CA CYS A 100 -13.20 5.03 -6.18
C CYS A 100 -14.24 5.62 -5.24
N ARG A 101 -14.54 4.89 -4.21
CA ARG A 101 -15.32 5.33 -3.05
C ARG A 101 -14.85 4.56 -1.83
N GLU A 102 -14.70 5.23 -0.72
CA GLU A 102 -14.60 4.58 0.59
C GLU A 102 -16.03 4.30 1.10
N ARG A 103 -16.51 3.17 0.95
CA ARG A 103 -16.22 1.92 0.23
C ARG A 103 -17.54 1.41 -0.35
N TYR A 104 -17.47 0.54 -1.33
CA TYR A 104 -18.65 -0.22 -1.74
C TYR A 104 -18.89 -1.33 -0.73
N LYS A 105 -20.17 -1.51 -0.32
CA LYS A 105 -20.56 -2.45 0.75
C LYS A 105 -20.98 -3.81 0.24
N SER A 106 -21.17 -3.94 -1.07
CA SER A 106 -21.56 -5.18 -1.73
C SER A 106 -21.14 -5.20 -3.19
N PRO A 107 -21.09 -6.37 -3.83
CA PRO A 107 -20.90 -6.49 -5.27
C PRO A 107 -21.93 -5.72 -6.09
N ASP A 108 -23.19 -5.74 -5.65
CA ASP A 108 -24.28 -5.04 -6.34
C ASP A 108 -24.04 -3.52 -6.37
N GLU A 109 -23.70 -2.92 -5.22
CA GLU A 109 -23.44 -1.50 -5.12
C GLU A 109 -22.28 -1.07 -6.04
N LEU A 110 -21.21 -1.87 -6.12
CA LEU A 110 -20.10 -1.61 -7.04
C LEU A 110 -20.55 -1.69 -8.51
N CYS A 111 -21.27 -2.74 -8.86
CA CYS A 111 -21.74 -2.93 -10.24
C CYS A 111 -22.77 -1.88 -10.67
N GLU A 112 -23.66 -1.44 -9.77
CA GLU A 112 -24.62 -0.34 -10.03
C GLU A 112 -23.92 0.98 -10.37
N VAL A 113 -22.78 1.26 -9.76
CA VAL A 113 -21.98 2.45 -10.11
C VAL A 113 -21.44 2.33 -11.53
N VAL A 114 -20.93 1.18 -11.93
CA VAL A 114 -20.47 0.93 -13.31
C VAL A 114 -21.64 1.08 -14.29
N ASP A 115 -22.80 0.50 -13.97
CA ASP A 115 -24.01 0.63 -14.78
C ASP A 115 -24.39 2.11 -14.97
N LYS A 116 -24.31 2.90 -13.90
CA LYS A 116 -24.66 4.32 -13.93
C LYS A 116 -23.74 5.13 -14.84
N TYR A 117 -22.45 4.86 -14.83
CA TYR A 117 -21.50 5.47 -15.76
C TYR A 117 -21.86 5.12 -17.22
N ARG A 118 -22.21 3.87 -17.51
CA ARG A 118 -22.60 3.43 -18.85
C ARG A 118 -23.94 4.04 -19.31
N GLU A 119 -24.94 4.08 -18.42
CA GLU A 119 -26.24 4.72 -18.67
C GLU A 119 -26.06 6.20 -19.03
N LEU A 120 -25.25 6.93 -18.25
CA LEU A 120 -24.98 8.35 -18.46
C LEU A 120 -24.01 8.62 -19.61
N LYS A 121 -23.43 7.59 -20.22
CA LYS A 121 -22.40 7.68 -21.26
C LYS A 121 -21.18 8.49 -20.82
N VAL A 122 -20.85 8.44 -19.55
CA VAL A 122 -19.62 9.02 -18.99
C VAL A 122 -18.50 7.98 -19.11
N PRO A 123 -17.34 8.34 -19.66
CA PRO A 123 -16.20 7.44 -19.76
C PRO A 123 -15.78 6.92 -18.39
N LEU A 124 -15.48 5.62 -18.31
CA LEU A 124 -14.96 4.94 -17.13
C LEU A 124 -14.01 3.84 -17.60
N ASP A 125 -12.76 3.88 -17.18
CA ASP A 125 -11.73 2.88 -17.50
C ASP A 125 -11.64 1.82 -16.41
N GLY A 126 -11.81 2.21 -15.15
CA GLY A 126 -11.77 1.26 -14.04
C GLY A 126 -12.57 1.68 -12.81
N ILE A 127 -12.81 0.70 -11.95
CA ILE A 127 -13.43 0.88 -10.64
C ILE A 127 -12.56 0.22 -9.56
N ILE A 128 -12.55 0.80 -8.37
CA ILE A 128 -11.71 0.33 -7.27
C ILE A 128 -12.57 -0.27 -6.17
N GLN A 129 -12.34 -1.55 -5.87
CA GLN A 129 -12.85 -2.20 -4.67
C GLN A 129 -11.93 -1.86 -3.52
N ASP A 130 -12.37 -0.96 -2.67
CA ASP A 130 -11.67 -0.58 -1.45
C ASP A 130 -11.87 -1.64 -0.33
N TRP A 131 -11.40 -1.37 0.86
CA TRP A 131 -11.36 -2.26 2.02
C TRP A 131 -12.72 -2.86 2.44
N GLN A 132 -12.71 -3.72 3.48
CA GLN A 132 -13.85 -4.45 4.07
C GLN A 132 -14.52 -5.55 3.20
N TYR A 133 -13.97 -5.90 2.04
CA TYR A 133 -14.40 -7.14 1.37
C TYR A 133 -14.03 -8.39 2.20
N TRP A 134 -13.05 -8.26 3.09
CA TRP A 134 -12.67 -9.28 4.07
C TRP A 134 -13.56 -9.32 5.31
N GLY A 135 -14.35 -8.28 5.58
CA GLY A 135 -15.28 -8.19 6.70
C GLY A 135 -14.79 -7.33 7.87
N CYS A 136 -14.86 -7.84 9.09
CA CYS A 136 -14.58 -7.11 10.32
C CYS A 136 -13.08 -6.75 10.49
N ASN A 137 -12.80 -5.87 11.47
CA ASN A 137 -11.45 -5.37 11.73
C ASN A 137 -10.49 -6.45 12.19
N GLU A 138 -10.95 -7.41 12.97
CA GLU A 138 -10.12 -8.54 13.45
C GLU A 138 -9.70 -9.47 12.30
N ASN A 139 -10.45 -9.44 11.18
CA ASN A 139 -10.15 -10.17 9.95
C ASN A 139 -9.47 -9.28 8.89
N TRP A 140 -8.86 -8.20 9.31
CA TRP A 140 -8.23 -7.19 8.45
C TRP A 140 -7.30 -7.81 7.42
N ASN A 141 -7.53 -7.45 6.15
CA ASN A 141 -6.69 -7.86 5.03
C ASN A 141 -6.47 -9.40 4.94
N SER A 142 -7.52 -10.18 5.14
CA SER A 142 -7.43 -11.65 5.12
C SER A 142 -7.00 -12.24 3.78
N MET A 143 -6.84 -11.42 2.74
CA MET A 143 -6.60 -11.84 1.34
C MET A 143 -7.71 -12.75 0.80
N LYS A 144 -8.92 -12.61 1.34
CA LYS A 144 -10.10 -13.38 0.94
C LYS A 144 -11.35 -12.50 1.02
N PHE A 145 -12.28 -12.72 0.13
CA PHE A 145 -13.62 -12.20 0.27
C PHE A 145 -14.35 -13.03 1.34
N GLN A 146 -14.47 -12.50 2.55
CA GLN A 146 -15.14 -13.16 3.69
C GLN A 146 -16.30 -12.34 4.28
N ASN A 147 -16.43 -11.08 3.87
CA ASN A 147 -17.64 -10.33 4.16
C ASN A 147 -18.86 -11.06 3.58
N PRO A 148 -19.86 -11.45 4.41
CA PRO A 148 -20.98 -12.29 3.96
C PRO A 148 -21.79 -11.68 2.83
N ARG A 149 -21.77 -10.36 2.67
CA ARG A 149 -22.45 -9.65 1.56
C ARG A 149 -21.76 -9.90 0.21
N TYR A 150 -20.44 -10.11 0.19
CA TYR A 150 -19.68 -10.36 -1.05
C TYR A 150 -19.76 -11.78 -1.56
N ILE A 151 -20.06 -12.73 -0.67
CA ILE A 151 -20.06 -14.16 -0.97
C ILE A 151 -21.45 -14.80 -0.85
N ASN A 152 -22.49 -13.98 -0.76
CA ASN A 152 -23.88 -14.41 -0.62
C ASN A 152 -24.10 -15.36 0.57
N LYS A 153 -23.59 -14.98 1.75
CA LYS A 153 -23.64 -15.77 2.99
C LYS A 153 -24.29 -15.01 4.16
N MET A 154 -25.12 -14.00 3.85
CA MET A 154 -25.91 -13.33 4.88
C MET A 154 -26.83 -14.32 5.57
N GLY A 155 -26.86 -14.26 6.91
CA GLY A 155 -27.60 -15.18 7.76
C GLY A 155 -26.90 -16.53 8.04
N ASP A 156 -25.80 -16.87 7.37
CA ASP A 156 -25.01 -18.05 7.66
C ASP A 156 -24.13 -17.79 8.91
N PRO A 157 -24.35 -18.51 10.05
CA PRO A 157 -23.63 -18.24 11.30
C PRO A 157 -22.10 -18.32 11.18
N GLU A 158 -21.59 -19.15 10.27
CA GLU A 158 -20.15 -19.30 10.03
C GLU A 158 -19.54 -18.01 9.50
N TYR A 159 -20.25 -17.28 8.64
CA TYR A 159 -19.79 -16.08 7.97
C TYR A 159 -20.24 -14.78 8.64
N MET A 160 -21.33 -14.80 9.41
CA MET A 160 -21.82 -13.60 10.10
C MET A 160 -20.83 -13.02 11.12
N LYS A 161 -19.88 -13.79 11.61
CA LYS A 161 -18.77 -13.28 12.44
C LYS A 161 -17.86 -12.29 11.70
N PHE A 162 -17.82 -12.37 10.37
CA PHE A 162 -17.04 -11.47 9.51
C PHE A 162 -17.86 -10.26 9.02
N LEU A 163 -19.10 -10.09 9.45
CA LEU A 163 -19.84 -8.87 9.12
C LEU A 163 -19.08 -7.65 9.62
N PRO A 164 -18.92 -6.60 8.79
CA PRO A 164 -18.20 -5.38 9.19
C PRO A 164 -18.71 -4.77 10.50
N ASN A 165 -17.79 -4.24 11.30
CA ASN A 165 -18.13 -3.61 12.57
C ASN A 165 -19.13 -2.45 12.35
N GLY A 166 -20.20 -2.45 13.13
CA GLY A 166 -21.26 -1.43 13.07
C GLY A 166 -22.37 -1.72 12.01
N GLU A 167 -22.29 -2.80 11.24
CA GLU A 167 -23.39 -3.22 10.37
C GLU A 167 -24.42 -4.03 11.17
N ASP A 168 -25.72 -3.81 10.84
CA ASP A 168 -26.82 -4.49 11.51
C ASP A 168 -26.94 -5.94 11.00
N LYS A 169 -26.81 -6.89 11.92
CA LYS A 169 -26.94 -8.33 11.62
C LYS A 169 -28.34 -8.75 11.19
N ASN A 170 -29.35 -7.96 11.55
CA ASN A 170 -30.75 -8.25 11.28
C ASN A 170 -31.32 -7.40 10.13
N ALA A 171 -30.52 -6.55 9.52
CA ALA A 171 -30.99 -5.76 8.39
C ALA A 171 -31.34 -6.66 7.20
N ASP A 172 -32.42 -6.32 6.52
CA ASP A 172 -32.74 -6.93 5.22
C ASP A 172 -31.87 -6.29 4.14
N TYR A 173 -30.91 -7.03 3.64
CA TYR A 173 -30.02 -6.60 2.55
C TYR A 173 -30.55 -7.00 1.17
N GLY A 174 -31.77 -7.57 1.10
CA GLY A 174 -32.38 -8.04 -0.14
C GLY A 174 -31.70 -9.27 -0.73
N THR A 175 -32.16 -9.68 -1.90
CA THR A 175 -31.54 -10.77 -2.66
C THR A 175 -30.49 -10.20 -3.59
N PRO A 176 -29.20 -10.60 -3.45
CA PRO A 176 -28.15 -10.06 -4.29
C PRO A 176 -28.32 -10.49 -5.75
N ARG A 177 -28.12 -9.53 -6.66
CA ARG A 177 -28.02 -9.75 -8.11
C ARG A 177 -26.71 -10.47 -8.45
N ILE A 178 -25.60 -10.00 -7.85
CA ILE A 178 -24.25 -10.55 -8.00
C ILE A 178 -23.93 -11.40 -6.76
N LYS A 179 -23.61 -12.66 -6.96
CA LYS A 179 -23.57 -13.65 -5.87
C LYS A 179 -22.17 -14.07 -5.45
N SER A 180 -21.16 -13.61 -6.16
CA SER A 180 -19.77 -13.94 -5.84
C SER A 180 -18.78 -12.86 -6.32
N PRO A 181 -17.59 -12.82 -5.73
CA PRO A 181 -16.52 -11.93 -6.19
C PRO A 181 -16.11 -12.15 -7.64
N LYS A 182 -16.07 -13.42 -8.08
CA LYS A 182 -15.78 -13.76 -9.49
C LYS A 182 -16.83 -13.18 -10.43
N GLU A 183 -18.10 -13.33 -10.08
CA GLU A 183 -19.20 -12.77 -10.87
C GLU A 183 -19.15 -11.24 -10.93
N MET A 184 -18.77 -10.58 -9.84
CA MET A 184 -18.56 -9.13 -9.81
C MET A 184 -17.45 -8.70 -10.77
N ILE A 185 -16.32 -9.37 -10.73
CA ILE A 185 -15.16 -9.07 -11.60
C ILE A 185 -15.56 -9.29 -13.07
N ASP A 186 -16.17 -10.42 -13.39
CA ASP A 186 -16.62 -10.74 -14.75
C ASP A 186 -17.66 -9.73 -15.25
N TYR A 187 -18.53 -9.24 -14.36
CA TYR A 187 -19.51 -8.21 -14.69
C TYR A 187 -18.83 -6.90 -15.08
N VAL A 188 -17.85 -6.44 -14.30
CA VAL A 188 -17.09 -5.22 -14.60
C VAL A 188 -16.39 -5.34 -15.95
N HIS A 189 -15.73 -6.48 -16.22
CA HIS A 189 -15.08 -6.74 -17.51
C HIS A 189 -16.09 -6.73 -18.66
N LYS A 190 -17.29 -7.29 -18.47
CA LYS A 190 -18.36 -7.28 -19.46
C LYS A 190 -18.86 -5.89 -19.81
N GLN A 191 -18.73 -4.96 -18.88
CA GLN A 191 -19.01 -3.52 -19.10
C GLN A 191 -17.83 -2.77 -19.72
N ASN A 192 -16.80 -3.47 -20.21
CA ASN A 192 -15.58 -2.89 -20.76
C ASN A 192 -14.91 -1.90 -19.79
N ALA A 193 -14.73 -2.33 -18.55
CA ALA A 193 -14.00 -1.62 -17.49
C ALA A 193 -13.06 -2.59 -16.78
N HIS A 194 -12.05 -2.04 -16.11
CA HIS A 194 -11.10 -2.79 -15.28
C HIS A 194 -11.46 -2.66 -13.80
N ILE A 195 -10.95 -3.58 -12.99
CA ILE A 195 -11.18 -3.56 -11.54
C ILE A 195 -9.86 -3.67 -10.77
N MET A 196 -9.68 -2.78 -9.81
CA MET A 196 -8.55 -2.75 -8.87
C MET A 196 -9.07 -3.08 -7.47
N ILE A 197 -8.23 -3.66 -6.63
CA ILE A 197 -8.58 -3.97 -5.24
C ILE A 197 -7.53 -3.46 -4.27
N SER A 198 -7.98 -2.97 -3.11
CA SER A 198 -7.11 -2.54 -2.02
C SER A 198 -6.59 -3.76 -1.25
N VAL A 199 -5.28 -3.78 -1.01
CA VAL A 199 -4.59 -4.73 -0.13
C VAL A 199 -3.60 -3.97 0.77
N TRP A 200 -3.33 -4.54 1.96
CA TRP A 200 -2.52 -3.88 2.99
C TRP A 200 -1.28 -4.70 3.34
N ALA A 201 -0.25 -4.05 3.84
CA ALA A 201 0.94 -4.72 4.37
C ALA A 201 0.80 -5.17 5.84
N SER A 202 -0.43 -5.33 6.33
CA SER A 202 -0.75 -5.69 7.71
C SER A 202 -1.93 -6.63 7.78
N PHE A 203 -2.01 -7.43 8.84
CA PHE A 203 -3.02 -8.48 9.00
C PHE A 203 -3.68 -8.45 10.36
N GLY A 204 -4.99 -8.70 10.39
CA GLY A 204 -5.77 -8.89 11.59
C GLY A 204 -5.57 -10.28 12.23
N PRO A 205 -5.72 -10.39 13.55
CA PRO A 205 -5.39 -11.62 14.31
C PRO A 205 -6.25 -12.84 13.94
N TRP A 206 -7.39 -12.68 13.28
CA TRP A 206 -8.22 -13.80 12.84
C TRP A 206 -7.82 -14.38 11.49
N THR A 207 -6.87 -13.75 10.79
CA THR A 207 -6.48 -14.15 9.45
C THR A 207 -5.48 -15.31 9.46
N GLU A 208 -5.55 -16.17 8.45
CA GLU A 208 -4.52 -17.18 8.21
C GLU A 208 -3.15 -16.55 7.95
N MET A 209 -3.15 -15.35 7.36
CA MET A 209 -1.93 -14.59 7.08
C MET A 209 -1.22 -14.21 8.38
N TYR A 210 -1.95 -13.67 9.37
CA TYR A 210 -1.39 -13.35 10.68
C TYR A 210 -0.78 -14.60 11.32
N GLN A 211 -1.50 -15.73 11.34
CA GLN A 211 -1.03 -16.97 11.93
C GLN A 211 0.26 -17.49 11.27
N LYS A 212 0.33 -17.45 9.94
CA LYS A 212 1.52 -17.84 9.19
C LYS A 212 2.70 -16.91 9.46
N MET A 213 2.49 -15.60 9.44
CA MET A 213 3.54 -14.61 9.71
C MET A 213 4.03 -14.70 11.16
N ASP A 214 3.14 -14.91 12.12
CA ASP A 214 3.49 -15.08 13.52
C ASP A 214 4.35 -16.34 13.74
N SER A 215 3.98 -17.46 13.12
CA SER A 215 4.75 -18.71 13.19
C SER A 215 6.19 -18.58 12.64
N LEU A 216 6.38 -17.68 11.69
CA LEU A 216 7.68 -17.33 11.11
C LEU A 216 8.42 -16.24 11.89
N LYS A 217 7.82 -15.70 12.96
CA LYS A 217 8.29 -14.50 13.66
C LYS A 217 8.49 -13.31 12.70
N ALA A 218 7.62 -13.22 11.70
CA ALA A 218 7.62 -12.21 10.65
C ALA A 218 6.47 -11.20 10.81
N LEU A 219 5.98 -10.96 12.02
CA LEU A 219 5.15 -9.82 12.39
C LEU A 219 5.98 -8.76 13.08
N LEU A 220 5.78 -7.51 12.74
CA LEU A 220 6.34 -6.40 13.51
C LEU A 220 5.57 -6.25 14.84
N HIS A 221 6.29 -5.91 15.92
CA HIS A 221 5.74 -5.95 17.28
C HIS A 221 4.99 -4.67 17.70
N PHE A 222 4.31 -4.02 16.75
CA PHE A 222 3.43 -2.91 17.04
C PHE A 222 2.12 -3.05 16.26
N GLU A 223 1.06 -2.46 16.79
CA GLU A 223 -0.22 -2.38 16.10
C GLU A 223 -0.21 -1.21 15.12
N THR A 224 -0.99 -1.39 14.05
CA THR A 224 -1.26 -0.35 13.08
C THR A 224 -2.77 -0.22 12.87
N TRP A 225 -3.20 0.54 11.87
CA TRP A 225 -4.61 0.74 11.56
C TRP A 225 -5.31 -0.61 11.21
N PRO A 226 -6.56 -0.84 11.66
CA PRO A 226 -7.37 0.00 12.55
C PRO A 226 -6.96 -0.19 14.02
N PRO A 227 -7.04 0.88 14.84
CA PRO A 227 -6.58 0.84 16.22
C PRO A 227 -7.40 -0.16 17.06
N LYS A 228 -6.75 -0.80 18.03
CA LYS A 228 -7.35 -1.75 18.98
C LYS A 228 -7.93 -3.04 18.36
N ALA A 229 -7.63 -3.32 17.10
CA ALA A 229 -8.03 -4.56 16.44
C ALA A 229 -6.94 -5.63 16.44
N GLY A 230 -5.76 -5.33 16.99
CA GLY A 230 -4.62 -6.26 17.03
C GLY A 230 -3.94 -6.45 15.67
N VAL A 231 -4.20 -5.55 14.73
CA VAL A 231 -3.61 -5.60 13.38
C VAL A 231 -2.13 -5.27 13.44
N LYS A 232 -1.30 -6.11 12.83
CA LYS A 232 0.15 -5.94 12.80
C LYS A 232 0.69 -5.98 11.37
N PRO A 233 1.68 -5.11 11.04
CA PRO A 233 2.41 -5.23 9.80
C PRO A 233 3.23 -6.52 9.77
N TYR A 234 3.41 -7.08 8.57
CA TYR A 234 4.38 -8.16 8.41
C TYR A 234 5.78 -7.60 8.11
N ASP A 235 6.80 -8.44 8.23
CA ASP A 235 8.17 -8.13 7.87
C ASP A 235 8.44 -8.40 6.38
N PRO A 236 8.37 -7.39 5.49
CA PRO A 236 8.59 -7.58 4.06
C PRO A 236 10.07 -7.79 3.69
N TYR A 237 10.98 -7.61 4.63
CA TYR A 237 12.40 -7.90 4.41
C TYR A 237 12.67 -9.41 4.43
N ASN A 238 11.80 -10.19 5.06
CA ASN A 238 11.86 -11.65 5.03
C ASN A 238 11.32 -12.18 3.68
N PRO A 239 12.16 -12.81 2.85
CA PRO A 239 11.74 -13.29 1.53
C PRO A 239 10.63 -14.33 1.60
N VAL A 240 10.65 -15.23 2.61
CA VAL A 240 9.61 -16.25 2.81
C VAL A 240 8.26 -15.60 3.14
N ALA A 241 8.26 -14.52 3.92
CA ALA A 241 7.04 -13.78 4.23
C ALA A 241 6.46 -13.10 2.98
N ARG A 242 7.30 -12.53 2.10
CA ARG A 242 6.83 -11.98 0.81
C ARG A 242 6.22 -13.06 -0.10
N ASP A 243 6.86 -14.22 -0.18
CA ASP A 243 6.34 -15.33 -0.99
C ASP A 243 4.96 -15.78 -0.50
N ILE A 244 4.77 -15.91 0.82
CA ILE A 244 3.48 -16.24 1.42
C ILE A 244 2.43 -15.15 1.13
N TYR A 245 2.83 -13.89 1.20
CA TYR A 245 1.95 -12.76 0.88
C TYR A 245 1.50 -12.82 -0.58
N TRP A 246 2.44 -12.97 -1.51
CA TRP A 246 2.16 -13.07 -2.94
C TRP A 246 1.29 -14.28 -3.29
N GLU A 247 1.59 -15.44 -2.74
CA GLU A 247 0.78 -16.66 -2.98
C GLU A 247 -0.67 -16.48 -2.53
N ALA A 248 -0.91 -15.77 -1.41
CA ALA A 248 -2.25 -15.48 -0.95
C ALA A 248 -2.97 -14.49 -1.89
N MET A 249 -2.30 -13.41 -2.31
CA MET A 249 -2.81 -12.46 -3.29
C MET A 249 -3.16 -13.17 -4.60
N LYS A 250 -2.22 -13.97 -5.11
CA LYS A 250 -2.38 -14.70 -6.38
C LYS A 250 -3.59 -15.62 -6.31
N LYS A 251 -3.57 -16.56 -5.38
CA LYS A 251 -4.58 -17.63 -5.30
C LYS A 251 -6.01 -17.10 -5.03
N ASN A 252 -6.14 -16.13 -4.15
CA ASN A 252 -7.46 -15.76 -3.63
C ASN A 252 -8.07 -14.54 -4.32
N ILE A 253 -7.25 -13.78 -5.07
CA ILE A 253 -7.69 -12.51 -5.67
C ILE A 253 -7.31 -12.44 -7.15
N PHE A 254 -6.02 -12.59 -7.51
CA PHE A 254 -5.57 -12.48 -8.89
C PHE A 254 -6.21 -13.56 -9.79
N ASP A 255 -6.23 -14.81 -9.32
CA ASP A 255 -6.82 -15.93 -10.07
C ASP A 255 -8.35 -15.81 -10.24
N LEU A 256 -9.01 -14.87 -9.55
CA LEU A 256 -10.40 -14.49 -9.82
C LEU A 256 -10.53 -13.54 -11.02
N GLY A 257 -9.43 -12.99 -11.53
CA GLY A 257 -9.40 -12.06 -12.66
C GLY A 257 -9.21 -10.58 -12.29
N MET A 258 -8.71 -10.27 -11.09
CA MET A 258 -8.41 -8.89 -10.69
C MET A 258 -7.31 -8.30 -11.57
N ASP A 259 -7.52 -7.06 -12.07
CA ASP A 259 -6.61 -6.43 -13.04
C ASP A 259 -5.46 -5.65 -12.39
N ALA A 260 -5.68 -5.10 -11.19
CA ALA A 260 -4.71 -4.20 -10.57
C ALA A 260 -4.80 -4.20 -9.03
N TRP A 261 -3.76 -3.68 -8.39
CA TRP A 261 -3.60 -3.61 -6.95
C TRP A 261 -3.49 -2.16 -6.48
N TRP A 262 -4.22 -1.81 -5.42
CA TRP A 262 -3.95 -0.66 -4.59
C TRP A 262 -3.24 -1.16 -3.32
N LEU A 263 -1.93 -0.98 -3.28
CA LEU A 263 -1.08 -1.36 -2.15
C LEU A 263 -1.13 -0.25 -1.11
N ASP A 264 -2.13 -0.30 -0.24
CA ASP A 264 -2.41 0.71 0.77
C ASP A 264 -1.62 0.47 2.05
N SER A 265 -1.36 1.56 2.80
CA SER A 265 -0.66 1.53 4.09
C SER A 265 0.66 0.75 4.07
N THR A 266 1.44 0.96 3.04
CA THR A 266 2.76 0.32 2.87
C THR A 266 3.90 1.14 3.45
N GLU A 267 3.63 2.19 4.22
CA GLU A 267 4.64 3.01 4.93
C GLU A 267 5.34 2.29 6.08
N PRO A 268 4.78 1.44 6.92
CA PRO A 268 3.44 1.20 7.51
C PRO A 268 3.11 2.13 8.69
N ASP A 269 3.84 3.23 8.79
CA ASP A 269 3.76 4.19 9.91
C ASP A 269 2.49 5.04 9.81
N HIS A 270 1.52 4.77 10.66
CA HIS A 270 0.26 5.50 10.83
C HIS A 270 0.33 6.59 11.91
N MET A 271 1.46 7.25 12.10
CA MET A 271 1.66 8.30 13.11
C MET A 271 1.40 7.86 14.57
N ASP A 272 0.85 6.67 14.78
CA ASP A 272 0.63 6.05 16.10
C ASP A 272 1.85 5.26 16.58
N ILE A 273 2.80 5.00 15.69
CA ILE A 273 4.03 4.28 15.97
C ILE A 273 4.91 5.15 16.88
N LYS A 274 5.26 4.61 18.03
CA LYS A 274 6.12 5.27 19.02
C LYS A 274 7.59 5.04 18.67
N ASP A 275 8.46 5.91 19.17
CA ASP A 275 9.90 5.83 18.92
C ASP A 275 10.49 4.45 19.30
N GLN A 276 10.02 3.85 20.39
CA GLN A 276 10.42 2.51 20.83
C GLN A 276 10.06 1.39 19.83
N ASP A 277 9.00 1.56 19.04
CA ASP A 277 8.52 0.56 18.09
C ASP A 277 9.51 0.39 16.92
N PHE A 278 10.29 1.44 16.62
CA PHE A 278 11.37 1.39 15.64
C PHE A 278 12.52 0.45 16.03
N ASN A 279 12.58 0.01 17.30
CA ASN A 279 13.56 -0.98 17.76
C ASN A 279 13.09 -2.43 17.53
N THR A 280 11.89 -2.65 17.01
CA THR A 280 11.39 -3.97 16.58
C THR A 280 12.38 -4.62 15.62
N GLN A 281 12.68 -5.91 15.85
CA GLN A 281 13.58 -6.64 14.97
C GLN A 281 12.87 -7.07 13.70
N THR A 282 13.53 -6.90 12.58
CA THR A 282 13.15 -7.39 11.25
C THR A 282 14.20 -8.41 10.77
N TYR A 283 13.96 -9.01 9.62
CA TYR A 283 14.92 -9.92 8.98
C TYR A 283 16.29 -9.26 8.69
N LEU A 284 16.31 -7.95 8.46
CA LEU A 284 17.53 -7.17 8.16
C LEU A 284 18.02 -6.28 9.32
N GLY A 285 17.63 -6.58 10.55
CA GLY A 285 18.01 -5.81 11.73
C GLY A 285 16.84 -5.01 12.32
N SER A 286 17.11 -3.92 13.04
CA SER A 286 16.04 -3.12 13.62
C SER A 286 15.17 -2.45 12.55
N PHE A 287 13.89 -2.27 12.84
CA PHE A 287 12.99 -1.53 11.95
C PHE A 287 13.48 -0.09 11.71
N ARG A 288 14.11 0.54 12.71
CA ARG A 288 14.79 1.84 12.57
C ARG A 288 15.82 1.85 11.44
N ARG A 289 16.59 0.77 11.31
CA ARG A 289 17.63 0.64 10.27
C ARG A 289 17.08 0.64 8.85
N VAL A 290 15.90 0.04 8.66
CA VAL A 290 15.37 -0.30 7.33
C VAL A 290 14.05 0.39 7.00
N HIS A 291 13.52 1.21 7.88
CA HIS A 291 12.17 1.76 7.84
C HIS A 291 11.80 2.37 6.49
N ASN A 292 12.64 3.24 5.94
CA ASN A 292 12.33 3.96 4.70
C ASN A 292 12.30 3.07 3.45
N ALA A 293 12.84 1.85 3.53
CA ALA A 293 12.75 0.85 2.46
C ALA A 293 11.53 -0.06 2.57
N PHE A 294 10.70 0.06 3.62
CA PHE A 294 9.51 -0.78 3.80
C PHE A 294 8.57 -0.73 2.59
N PRO A 295 8.20 0.46 2.04
CA PRO A 295 7.34 0.52 0.86
C PRO A 295 7.94 -0.22 -0.35
N LEU A 296 9.24 -0.08 -0.57
CA LEU A 296 9.94 -0.77 -1.65
C LEU A 296 9.87 -2.29 -1.50
N MET A 297 10.07 -2.78 -0.28
CA MET A 297 10.12 -4.22 -0.01
C MET A 297 8.74 -4.86 0.02
N SER A 298 7.72 -4.16 0.50
CA SER A 298 6.34 -4.66 0.52
C SER A 298 5.68 -4.68 -0.87
N ASN A 299 6.18 -3.87 -1.80
CA ASN A 299 5.64 -3.72 -3.16
C ASN A 299 6.49 -4.48 -4.22
N LYS A 300 7.54 -5.15 -3.79
CA LYS A 300 8.43 -5.94 -4.66
C LYS A 300 7.86 -7.33 -4.94
#